data_71b65c1b51d156cdbabfe1c751e23c41
#
_entry.id   71b65c1b51d156cdbabfe1c751e23c41
#
_cell.length_a   1.000
_cell.length_b   1.000
_cell.length_c   1.000
_cell.angle_alpha   90.00
_cell.angle_beta   90.00
_cell.angle_gamma   90.00
#
_symmetry.space_group_name_H-M   'P 1'
#
loop_
_entity.id
_entity.type
_entity.pdbx_description
1 polymer ?
#
loop_
_entity_poly.entity_id
_entity_poly.type
_entity_poly.pdbx_seq_one_letter_code
_entity_poly.pdbx_strand_id
1 'polypeptide(L)'
;MKKIGLLSFGHWTPSPQSHTQSAADALLQSIDLAVEAERLGMDGAYFRVHHFARQLASPFPLLAAVGAKTRKIEIGTAVIDMRYENPHYMAEDAEFPARSIFRRFRFR
;
A
#
# COMPACT_ATOMS: atom_id res chain seq x y z
N MET A 1 14.75 -19.37 -5.10
CA MET A 1 14.90 -18.57 -3.87
C MET A 1 13.53 -18.07 -3.42
N LYS A 2 13.26 -18.06 -2.13
CA LYS A 2 11.99 -17.55 -1.61
C LYS A 2 11.97 -16.03 -1.69
N LYS A 3 10.81 -15.47 -2.04
CA LYS A 3 10.58 -14.02 -2.01
C LYS A 3 10.27 -13.55 -0.60
N ILE A 4 10.75 -12.38 -0.24
CA ILE A 4 10.52 -11.74 1.05
C ILE A 4 9.81 -10.42 0.82
N GLY A 5 8.73 -10.19 1.56
CA GLY A 5 7.99 -8.95 1.50
C GLY A 5 7.53 -8.48 2.88
N LEU A 6 7.11 -7.24 2.96
CA LEU A 6 6.45 -6.69 4.15
C LEU A 6 4.93 -6.62 3.94
N LEU A 7 4.21 -6.69 5.04
CA LEU A 7 2.78 -6.38 5.11
C LEU A 7 2.56 -5.34 6.21
N SER A 8 2.01 -4.20 5.84
CA SER A 8 1.62 -3.15 6.79
C SER A 8 0.10 -3.09 6.93
N PHE A 9 -0.37 -2.98 8.16
CA PHE A 9 -1.78 -2.75 8.48
C PHE A 9 -2.14 -1.26 8.51
N GLY A 10 -1.14 -0.39 8.57
CA GLY A 10 -1.33 1.05 8.59
C GLY A 10 -2.17 1.56 9.76
N HIS A 11 -2.07 0.94 10.93
CA HIS A 11 -2.76 1.39 12.12
C HIS A 11 -2.27 2.76 12.58
N TRP A 12 -3.19 3.56 13.07
CA TRP A 12 -2.88 4.81 13.75
C TRP A 12 -3.72 4.96 15.02
N THR A 13 -3.13 5.58 16.03
CA THR A 13 -3.76 5.74 17.34
C THR A 13 -3.46 7.13 17.88
N PRO A 14 -4.49 7.95 18.14
CA PRO A 14 -4.31 9.29 18.71
C PRO A 14 -3.94 9.20 20.19
N SER A 15 -2.71 8.82 20.47
CA SER A 15 -2.17 8.64 21.82
C SER A 15 -0.75 9.20 21.85
N PRO A 16 -0.35 9.88 22.96
CA PRO A 16 1.01 10.39 23.11
C PRO A 16 2.10 9.33 23.03
N GLN A 17 1.76 8.06 23.27
CA GLN A 17 2.70 6.93 23.18
C GLN A 17 2.86 6.39 21.75
N SER A 18 2.01 6.82 20.82
CA SER A 18 2.09 6.39 19.43
C SER A 18 2.87 7.40 18.61
N HIS A 19 3.79 6.91 17.75
CA HIS A 19 4.44 7.73 16.72
C HIS A 19 3.58 7.88 15.46
N THR A 20 2.50 7.12 15.34
CA THR A 20 1.54 7.17 14.24
C THR A 20 0.18 7.54 14.82
N GLN A 21 -0.08 8.83 14.91
CA GLN A 21 -1.24 9.36 15.65
C GLN A 21 -2.43 9.69 14.74
N SER A 22 -2.19 9.85 13.45
CA SER A 22 -3.20 10.27 12.47
C SER A 22 -3.18 9.40 11.22
N ALA A 23 -4.24 9.48 10.43
CA ALA A 23 -4.30 8.84 9.12
C ALA A 23 -3.20 9.36 8.17
N ALA A 24 -2.86 10.64 8.26
CA ALA A 24 -1.78 11.23 7.49
C ALA A 24 -0.42 10.61 7.85
N ASP A 25 -0.14 10.43 9.13
CA ASP A 25 1.09 9.77 9.59
C ASP A 25 1.16 8.33 9.07
N ALA A 26 0.05 7.60 9.11
CA ALA A 26 -0.02 6.22 8.61
C ALA A 26 0.25 6.14 7.10
N LEU A 27 -0.29 7.08 6.31
CA LEU A 27 -0.04 7.15 4.87
C LEU A 27 1.43 7.45 4.56
N LEU A 28 1.99 8.47 5.18
CA LEU A 28 3.40 8.86 4.97
C LEU A 28 4.34 7.74 5.41
N GLN A 29 4.10 7.14 6.56
CA GLN A 29 4.89 6.00 7.05
C GLN A 29 4.81 4.81 6.09
N SER A 30 3.65 4.54 5.52
CA SER A 30 3.48 3.43 4.57
C SER A 30 4.30 3.64 3.30
N ILE A 31 4.36 4.87 2.80
CA ILE A 31 5.21 5.23 1.66
C ILE A 31 6.69 5.02 2.01
N ASP A 32 7.13 5.53 3.15
CA ASP A 32 8.52 5.40 3.62
C ASP A 32 8.92 3.94 3.83
N LEU A 33 8.03 3.13 4.40
CA LEU A 33 8.25 1.69 4.57
C LEU A 33 8.50 0.97 3.24
N ALA A 34 7.72 1.30 2.21
CA ALA A 34 7.91 0.70 0.89
C ALA A 34 9.23 1.11 0.25
N VAL A 35 9.63 2.38 0.38
CA VAL A 35 10.91 2.89 -0.11
C VAL A 35 12.08 2.19 0.59
N GLU A 36 12.02 2.07 1.92
CA GLU A 36 13.05 1.39 2.70
C GLU A 36 13.09 -0.11 2.42
N ALA A 37 11.93 -0.75 2.25
CA ALA A 37 11.86 -2.15 1.86
C ALA A 37 12.57 -2.41 0.52
N GLU A 38 12.34 -1.54 -0.47
CA GLU A 38 13.04 -1.61 -1.75
C GLU A 38 14.54 -1.40 -1.59
N ARG A 39 14.94 -0.41 -0.78
CA ARG A 39 16.37 -0.13 -0.51
C ARG A 39 17.08 -1.32 0.14
N LEU A 40 16.38 -2.06 1.00
CA LEU A 40 16.87 -3.27 1.66
C LEU A 40 16.81 -4.53 0.78
N GLY A 41 16.30 -4.43 -0.44
CA GLY A 41 16.23 -5.53 -1.39
C GLY A 41 15.04 -6.48 -1.16
N MET A 42 13.98 -6.04 -0.49
CA MET A 42 12.76 -6.82 -0.38
C MET A 42 12.05 -6.93 -1.73
N ASP A 43 11.35 -8.03 -1.93
CA ASP A 43 10.64 -8.32 -3.18
C ASP A 43 9.24 -7.69 -3.24
N GLY A 44 8.60 -7.44 -2.10
CA GLY A 44 7.22 -6.94 -2.07
C GLY A 44 6.89 -6.06 -0.87
N ALA A 45 6.01 -5.08 -1.09
CA ALA A 45 5.38 -4.25 -0.07
C ALA A 45 3.86 -4.29 -0.26
N TYR A 46 3.17 -4.82 0.73
CA TYR A 46 1.73 -5.01 0.70
C TYR A 46 1.07 -4.23 1.83
N PHE A 47 -0.11 -3.68 1.52
CA PHE A 47 -0.87 -2.86 2.46
C PHE A 47 -2.25 -3.45 2.65
N ARG A 48 -2.64 -3.64 3.90
CA ARG A 48 -3.99 -4.08 4.23
C ARG A 48 -4.95 -2.90 4.09
N VAL A 49 -6.06 -3.15 3.40
CA VAL A 49 -7.17 -2.20 3.32
C VAL A 49 -8.28 -2.65 4.25
N HIS A 50 -8.73 -1.76 5.12
CA HIS A 50 -9.84 -2.01 6.01
C HIS A 50 -10.70 -0.75 6.17
N HIS A 51 -11.81 -0.71 5.44
CA HIS A 51 -12.73 0.43 5.46
C HIS A 51 -13.32 0.65 6.85
N PHE A 52 -13.55 1.92 7.20
CA PHE A 52 -14.18 2.35 8.47
C PHE A 52 -13.41 1.96 9.73
N ALA A 53 -12.15 1.62 9.64
CA ALA A 53 -11.25 1.38 10.76
C ALA A 53 -10.13 2.43 10.81
N ARG A 54 -9.43 2.53 11.92
CA ARG A 54 -8.23 3.38 12.05
C ARG A 54 -7.02 2.69 11.40
N GLN A 55 -7.16 2.43 10.12
CA GLN A 55 -6.19 1.77 9.25
C GLN A 55 -6.23 2.42 7.86
N LEU A 56 -5.48 1.87 6.91
CA LEU A 56 -5.53 2.30 5.52
C LEU A 56 -6.86 1.90 4.90
N ALA A 57 -7.55 2.83 4.26
CA ALA A 57 -8.88 2.62 3.70
C ALA A 57 -8.92 2.69 2.17
N SER A 58 -8.15 3.57 1.55
CA SER A 58 -8.15 3.77 0.10
C SER A 58 -6.84 3.29 -0.51
N PRO A 59 -6.84 2.13 -1.20
CA PRO A 59 -5.60 1.53 -1.67
C PRO A 59 -4.95 2.28 -2.84
N PHE A 60 -5.73 2.74 -3.81
CA PHE A 60 -5.17 3.23 -5.06
C PHE A 60 -4.34 4.51 -4.93
N PRO A 61 -4.76 5.54 -4.19
CA PRO A 61 -3.93 6.71 -3.96
C PRO A 61 -2.61 6.39 -3.26
N LEU A 62 -2.64 5.51 -2.27
CA LEU A 62 -1.45 5.06 -1.57
C LEU A 62 -0.51 4.30 -2.50
N LEU A 63 -1.04 3.34 -3.25
CA LEU A 63 -0.24 2.52 -4.16
C LEU A 63 0.34 3.36 -5.31
N ALA A 64 -0.38 4.37 -5.79
CA ALA A 64 0.13 5.32 -6.76
C ALA A 64 1.33 6.12 -6.20
N ALA A 65 1.20 6.61 -4.97
CA ALA A 65 2.29 7.34 -4.31
C ALA A 65 3.51 6.45 -4.05
N VAL A 66 3.30 5.22 -3.56
CA VAL A 66 4.36 4.23 -3.38
C VAL A 66 5.04 3.91 -4.71
N GLY A 67 4.23 3.69 -5.74
CA GLY A 67 4.73 3.39 -7.08
C GLY A 67 5.56 4.51 -7.69
N ALA A 68 5.21 5.76 -7.43
CA ALA A 68 5.97 6.93 -7.86
C ALA A 68 7.33 7.06 -7.15
N LYS A 69 7.45 6.53 -5.93
CA LYS A 69 8.65 6.59 -5.11
C LYS A 69 9.55 5.36 -5.22
N THR A 70 9.07 4.28 -5.80
CA THR A 70 9.78 3.00 -5.91
C THR A 70 9.95 2.60 -7.38
N ARG A 71 10.85 1.64 -7.69
CA ARG A 71 11.16 1.25 -9.07
C ARG A 71 11.04 -0.23 -9.36
N LYS A 72 11.30 -1.10 -8.38
CA LYS A 72 11.43 -2.55 -8.59
C LYS A 72 10.52 -3.38 -7.72
N ILE A 73 10.27 -2.94 -6.48
CA ILE A 73 9.52 -3.68 -5.49
C ILE A 73 8.09 -3.94 -6.00
N GLU A 74 7.60 -5.17 -5.82
CA GLU A 74 6.21 -5.51 -6.08
C GLU A 74 5.33 -4.81 -5.04
N ILE A 75 4.25 -4.17 -5.48
CA ILE A 75 3.35 -3.44 -4.58
C ILE A 75 1.91 -3.94 -4.75
N GLY A 76 1.14 -3.92 -3.68
CA GLY A 76 -0.24 -4.38 -3.76
C GLY A 76 -1.02 -4.28 -2.45
N THR A 77 -2.23 -4.82 -2.51
CA THR A 77 -3.09 -4.98 -1.34
C THR A 77 -2.98 -6.38 -0.78
N ALA A 78 -3.22 -6.52 0.51
CA ALA A 78 -3.36 -7.81 1.15
C ALA A 78 -4.21 -7.67 2.43
N VAL A 79 -5.49 -7.60 2.29
CA VAL A 79 -6.42 -7.83 1.15
C VAL A 79 -7.13 -6.54 0.72
N ILE A 80 -8.02 -6.63 -0.28
CA ILE A 80 -8.99 -5.58 -0.64
C ILE A 80 -10.42 -6.14 -0.47
N ASP A 81 -11.31 -5.34 0.08
CA ASP A 81 -12.71 -5.74 0.24
C ASP A 81 -13.52 -5.35 -1.00
N MET A 82 -13.77 -6.33 -1.84
CA MET A 82 -14.48 -6.17 -3.12
C MET A 82 -15.91 -5.65 -2.98
N ARG A 83 -16.51 -5.73 -1.80
CA ARG A 83 -17.86 -5.19 -1.57
C ARG A 83 -17.93 -3.67 -1.69
N TYR A 84 -16.80 -3.00 -1.49
CA TYR A 84 -16.69 -1.53 -1.55
C TYR A 84 -16.08 -1.05 -2.86
N GLU A 85 -15.74 -1.95 -3.76
CA GLU A 85 -15.08 -1.61 -5.02
C GLU A 85 -16.04 -1.73 -6.21
N ASN A 86 -16.02 -0.72 -7.08
CA ASN A 86 -16.61 -0.85 -8.39
C ASN A 86 -15.61 -1.57 -9.31
N PRO A 87 -15.96 -2.73 -9.92
CA PRO A 87 -15.00 -3.49 -10.72
C PRO A 87 -14.38 -2.72 -11.90
N HIS A 88 -15.15 -1.83 -12.53
CA HIS A 88 -14.66 -1.04 -13.66
C HIS A 88 -13.66 0.03 -13.18
N TYR A 89 -14.02 0.79 -12.16
CA TYR A 89 -13.11 1.79 -11.58
C TYR A 89 -11.88 1.13 -10.97
N MET A 90 -12.03 0.01 -10.32
CA MET A 90 -10.90 -0.74 -9.78
C MET A 90 -9.92 -1.17 -10.87
N ALA A 91 -10.43 -1.63 -12.01
CA ALA A 91 -9.58 -2.01 -13.14
C ALA A 91 -8.85 -0.79 -13.72
N GLU A 92 -9.54 0.34 -13.89
CA GLU A 92 -8.95 1.58 -14.38
C GLU A 92 -7.92 2.16 -13.41
N ASP A 93 -8.27 2.25 -12.14
CA ASP A 93 -7.38 2.76 -11.09
C ASP A 93 -6.14 1.87 -10.90
N ALA A 94 -6.28 0.57 -11.10
CA ALA A 94 -5.18 -0.35 -11.07
C ALA A 94 -4.31 -0.28 -12.34
N GLU A 95 -4.91 -0.01 -13.49
CA GLU A 95 -4.18 0.12 -14.76
C GLU A 95 -3.33 1.39 -14.79
N PHE A 96 -3.78 2.47 -14.21
CA PHE A 96 -3.06 3.74 -14.22
C PHE A 96 -1.68 3.67 -13.52
N PRO A 97 -1.57 3.17 -12.29
CA PRO A 97 -0.27 2.83 -11.73
C PRO A 97 0.45 1.76 -12.55
N ALA A 98 -0.28 0.83 -13.11
CA ALA A 98 0.29 -0.23 -13.90
C ALA A 98 0.90 0.26 -15.21
N ARG A 99 0.43 1.24 -15.92
CA ARG A 99 1.06 1.75 -17.16
C ARG A 99 2.43 2.38 -16.93
N SER A 100 2.67 2.96 -15.78
CA SER A 100 3.97 3.54 -15.41
C SER A 100 4.85 2.62 -14.55
N ILE A 101 4.25 1.56 -13.94
CA ILE A 101 4.88 0.73 -12.90
C ILE A 101 4.69 -0.77 -13.22
N PHE A 102 4.54 -1.09 -14.44
CA PHE A 102 3.84 -2.19 -15.10
C PHE A 102 4.11 -3.63 -14.75
N ARG A 103 4.84 -4.06 -13.89
CA ARG A 103 4.96 -5.49 -13.52
C ARG A 103 4.89 -5.73 -12.02
N ARG A 104 4.61 -4.67 -11.28
CA ARG A 104 4.81 -4.67 -9.84
C ARG A 104 3.52 -4.67 -9.03
N PHE A 105 2.37 -4.40 -9.68
CA PHE A 105 1.10 -4.31 -8.98
C PHE A 105 0.45 -5.68 -8.81
N ARG A 106 0.03 -6.02 -7.59
CA ARG A 106 -0.67 -7.26 -7.27
C ARG A 106 -1.86 -7.00 -6.34
N PHE A 107 -2.96 -7.63 -6.66
CA PHE A 107 -4.09 -7.81 -5.75
C PHE A 107 -4.00 -9.19 -5.10
N ARG A 108 -4.20 -9.22 -3.82
CA ARG A 108 -4.37 -10.44 -3.05
C ARG A 108 -5.54 -10.29 -2.10
#